data_e7fbb077622f85e849f79971430c9d6a
#
_entry.id   e7fbb077622f85e849f79971430c9d6a
#
_cell.length_a   1.000
_cell.length_b   1.000
_cell.length_c   1.000
_cell.angle_alpha   90.00
_cell.angle_beta   90.00
_cell.angle_gamma   90.00
#
_symmetry.space_group_name_H-M   'P 1'
#
loop_
_entity.id
_entity.type
_entity.pdbx_description
1 polymer ?
#
loop_
_entity_poly.entity_id
_entity_poly.type
_entity_poly.pdbx_seq_one_letter_code
_entity_poly.pdbx_strand_id
1 'polypeptide(L)'
;MISIINVNNNNINEIIKNLKKRSNTINIRKSVEEIIENIKLHGNKALREYTLKFDNVELKDFLISNEEIEEAYKQCDKTMIRILEECKNNITKYHEKQKETGYIYQKELGIYMGQRIIPVDSVGVYVPGGKAAYPSSVLMNIIPAQVAGVQDIIISTPPNYNNKVNSNILVAARVCGINKIYKIGGAQAIAALAYGTESIDPVSMIVGPGNSYVAEAKRQVYGVVGIDMVAGPSEILIIAKEGANPRYIAADMMSQAEHDEAASSMLLTTSKRLALEVEKEINIQLKSLSRKEIIEKSLNDYGKIIICNNLDECIKLSNLISPEHLELLIENPMEYLGEIKNAGSVFLGEYTPEPIGDYFGGTNHVLPTGGTAKFSSPLSVDTFLKKSSFLFYSKKALYEDGKKVIRFANEEGLTAHANSIRVRLENEKN
;
A
#
# COMPACT_ATOMS: atom_id res chain seq x y z
N MET A 1 20.93 2.07 21.97
CA MET A 1 21.67 0.91 21.42
C MET A 1 20.67 -0.15 21.01
N ILE A 2 20.84 -0.74 19.84
CA ILE A 2 19.94 -1.81 19.35
C ILE A 2 20.03 -3.03 20.27
N SER A 3 18.93 -3.73 20.53
CA SER A 3 18.92 -4.89 21.42
C SER A 3 19.27 -6.17 20.68
N ILE A 4 20.22 -6.95 21.23
CA ILE A 4 20.60 -8.29 20.71
C ILE A 4 19.94 -9.36 21.57
N ILE A 5 19.18 -10.28 20.95
CA ILE A 5 18.38 -11.31 21.61
C ILE A 5 18.73 -12.68 21.04
N ASN A 6 18.91 -13.67 21.91
CA ASN A 6 19.03 -15.06 21.47
C ASN A 6 17.64 -15.72 21.46
N VAL A 7 17.31 -16.40 20.37
CA VAL A 7 16.08 -17.18 20.30
C VAL A 7 16.23 -18.46 21.15
N ASN A 8 15.19 -18.76 21.91
CA ASN A 8 14.95 -20.06 22.51
C ASN A 8 13.46 -20.41 22.39
N ASN A 9 13.13 -21.68 22.50
CA ASN A 9 11.75 -22.16 22.31
C ASN A 9 10.70 -21.50 23.22
N ASN A 10 11.14 -20.87 24.31
CA ASN A 10 10.23 -20.25 25.31
C ASN A 10 9.96 -18.76 25.02
N ASN A 11 10.79 -18.07 24.21
CA ASN A 11 10.68 -16.61 24.02
C ASN A 11 10.14 -16.18 22.66
N ILE A 12 9.97 -17.07 21.69
CA ILE A 12 9.48 -16.73 20.34
C ILE A 12 8.13 -15.99 20.40
N ASN A 13 7.18 -16.52 21.14
CA ASN A 13 5.85 -15.90 21.26
C ASN A 13 5.90 -14.55 21.97
N GLU A 14 6.80 -14.38 22.93
CA GLU A 14 7.02 -13.12 23.62
C GLU A 14 7.65 -12.08 22.70
N ILE A 15 8.67 -12.46 21.91
CA ILE A 15 9.29 -11.63 20.89
C ILE A 15 8.20 -11.12 19.92
N ILE A 16 7.39 -12.01 19.36
CA ILE A 16 6.31 -11.65 18.41
C ILE A 16 5.27 -10.73 19.08
N LYS A 17 4.88 -11.02 20.33
CA LYS A 17 3.92 -10.20 21.08
C LYS A 17 4.45 -8.78 21.33
N ASN A 18 5.72 -8.65 21.65
CA ASN A 18 6.37 -7.36 21.89
C ASN A 18 6.54 -6.55 20.60
N LEU A 19 6.81 -7.21 19.47
CA LEU A 19 6.88 -6.55 18.16
C LEU A 19 5.52 -6.00 17.71
N LYS A 20 4.41 -6.62 18.14
CA LYS A 20 3.04 -6.19 17.81
C LYS A 20 2.47 -5.08 18.71
N LYS A 21 3.13 -4.78 19.84
CA LYS A 21 2.68 -3.71 20.74
C LYS A 21 3.08 -2.34 20.18
N ARG A 22 2.26 -1.77 19.31
CA ARG A 22 2.39 -0.40 18.80
C ARG A 22 1.20 0.45 19.23
N SER A 23 1.48 1.48 20.03
CA SER A 23 0.80 2.73 20.44
C SER A 23 -0.74 2.90 20.49
N ASN A 24 -1.13 3.88 21.33
CA ASN A 24 -2.44 4.45 21.65
C ASN A 24 -3.33 4.85 20.46
N THR A 25 -4.17 3.95 19.97
CA THR A 25 -5.08 4.18 18.83
C THR A 25 -6.42 4.84 19.23
N ILE A 26 -6.78 4.87 20.51
CA ILE A 26 -8.14 5.25 20.95
C ILE A 26 -8.44 6.74 20.75
N ASN A 27 -7.47 7.64 21.02
CA ASN A 27 -7.68 9.09 20.87
C ASN A 27 -7.75 9.51 19.40
N ILE A 28 -6.94 8.88 18.54
CA ILE A 28 -6.91 9.19 17.11
C ILE A 28 -8.25 8.86 16.45
N ARG A 29 -8.87 7.74 16.83
CA ARG A 29 -10.14 7.29 16.25
C ARG A 29 -11.25 8.33 16.37
N LYS A 30 -11.47 8.86 17.60
CA LYS A 30 -12.51 9.87 17.84
C LYS A 30 -12.24 11.17 17.07
N SER A 31 -11.00 11.65 17.10
CA SER A 31 -10.62 12.86 16.38
C SER A 31 -10.84 12.74 14.88
N VAL A 32 -10.55 11.56 14.30
CA VAL A 32 -10.77 11.30 12.87
C VAL A 32 -12.27 11.21 12.55
N GLU A 33 -13.06 10.56 13.41
CA GLU A 33 -14.52 10.49 13.27
C GLU A 33 -15.15 11.91 13.25
N GLU A 34 -14.73 12.80 14.16
CA GLU A 34 -15.16 14.20 14.18
C GLU A 34 -14.77 14.95 12.90
N ILE A 35 -13.56 14.73 12.37
CA ILE A 35 -13.11 15.32 11.12
C ILE A 35 -13.99 14.87 9.95
N ILE A 36 -14.24 13.58 9.85
CA ILE A 36 -15.05 12.98 8.78
C ILE A 36 -16.47 13.56 8.80
N GLU A 37 -17.11 13.57 9.97
CA GLU A 37 -18.48 14.11 10.10
C GLU A 37 -18.53 15.61 9.77
N ASN A 38 -17.53 16.40 10.18
CA ASN A 38 -17.47 17.82 9.81
C ASN A 38 -17.31 18.03 8.29
N ILE A 39 -16.49 17.23 7.62
CA ILE A 39 -16.37 17.32 6.15
C ILE A 39 -17.68 16.97 5.47
N LYS A 40 -18.38 15.93 5.91
CA LYS A 40 -19.69 15.54 5.37
C LYS A 40 -20.75 16.64 5.52
N LEU A 41 -20.74 17.35 6.66
CA LEU A 41 -21.73 18.38 6.96
C LEU A 41 -21.41 19.75 6.35
N HIS A 42 -20.15 20.11 6.23
CA HIS A 42 -19.71 21.47 5.93
C HIS A 42 -18.79 21.59 4.71
N GLY A 43 -18.47 20.50 4.03
CA GLY A 43 -17.73 20.45 2.76
C GLY A 43 -16.47 21.31 2.72
N ASN A 44 -16.40 22.19 1.74
CA ASN A 44 -15.26 23.11 1.53
C ASN A 44 -14.96 24.01 2.72
N LYS A 45 -15.97 24.38 3.52
CA LYS A 45 -15.76 25.22 4.70
C LYS A 45 -14.92 24.48 5.74
N ALA A 46 -15.33 23.25 6.10
CA ALA A 46 -14.58 22.43 7.03
C ALA A 46 -13.18 22.11 6.51
N LEU A 47 -13.05 21.88 5.20
CA LEU A 47 -11.76 21.62 4.57
C LEU A 47 -10.76 22.77 4.74
N ARG A 48 -11.22 24.04 4.57
CA ARG A 48 -10.41 25.24 4.83
C ARG A 48 -10.03 25.37 6.30
N GLU A 49 -10.99 25.16 7.20
CA GLU A 49 -10.77 25.26 8.64
C GLU A 49 -9.72 24.23 9.12
N TYR A 50 -9.79 22.98 8.65
CA TYR A 50 -8.80 21.97 9.00
C TYR A 50 -7.44 22.21 8.36
N THR A 51 -7.37 22.68 7.12
CA THR A 51 -6.10 23.04 6.48
C THR A 51 -5.45 24.22 7.21
N LEU A 52 -6.20 25.22 7.61
CA LEU A 52 -5.67 26.30 8.44
C LEU A 52 -5.18 25.77 9.79
N LYS A 53 -5.93 24.90 10.45
CA LYS A 53 -5.60 24.34 11.77
C LYS A 53 -4.37 23.45 11.76
N PHE A 54 -4.19 22.60 10.75
CA PHE A 54 -3.17 21.55 10.76
C PHE A 54 -1.94 21.91 9.91
N ASP A 55 -2.15 22.61 8.80
CA ASP A 55 -1.08 22.98 7.86
C ASP A 55 -0.68 24.46 8.00
N ASN A 56 -1.42 25.25 8.80
CA ASN A 56 -1.25 26.69 9.01
C ASN A 56 -1.30 27.49 7.69
N VAL A 57 -2.21 27.08 6.78
CA VAL A 57 -2.36 27.66 5.45
C VAL A 57 -3.82 28.03 5.21
N GLU A 58 -4.05 29.29 4.83
CA GLU A 58 -5.37 29.75 4.37
C GLU A 58 -5.51 29.50 2.86
N LEU A 59 -6.39 28.57 2.49
CA LEU A 59 -6.64 28.21 1.10
C LEU A 59 -7.82 28.95 0.49
N LYS A 60 -7.59 29.66 -0.63
CA LYS A 60 -8.65 30.15 -1.50
C LYS A 60 -9.13 29.02 -2.42
N ASP A 61 -8.21 28.42 -3.14
CA ASP A 61 -8.45 27.33 -4.09
C ASP A 61 -7.73 26.07 -3.64
N PHE A 62 -8.41 24.92 -3.78
CA PHE A 62 -7.83 23.63 -3.46
C PHE A 62 -7.05 23.03 -4.64
N LEU A 63 -7.51 23.28 -5.86
CA LEU A 63 -6.89 22.75 -7.07
C LEU A 63 -5.62 23.54 -7.41
N ILE A 64 -4.57 22.82 -7.79
CA ILE A 64 -3.33 23.39 -8.33
C ILE A 64 -3.54 23.75 -9.80
N SER A 65 -3.06 24.92 -10.21
CA SER A 65 -3.16 25.34 -11.60
C SER A 65 -2.17 24.59 -12.52
N ASN A 66 -2.52 24.46 -13.79
CA ASN A 66 -1.62 23.89 -14.78
C ASN A 66 -0.32 24.70 -14.90
N GLU A 67 -0.38 26.01 -14.69
CA GLU A 67 0.78 26.91 -14.73
C GLU A 67 1.77 26.58 -13.61
N GLU A 68 1.28 26.31 -12.38
CA GLU A 68 2.14 25.89 -11.26
C GLU A 68 2.85 24.55 -11.57
N ILE A 69 2.15 23.60 -12.18
CA ILE A 69 2.72 22.30 -12.56
C ILE A 69 3.78 22.47 -13.64
N GLU A 70 3.50 23.25 -14.69
CA GLU A 70 4.45 23.49 -15.80
C GLU A 70 5.64 24.33 -15.36
N GLU A 71 5.47 25.26 -14.43
CA GLU A 71 6.57 26.03 -13.83
C GLU A 71 7.50 25.11 -13.03
N ALA A 72 6.95 24.24 -12.17
CA ALA A 72 7.73 23.28 -11.41
C ALA A 72 8.52 22.35 -12.34
N TYR A 73 7.91 21.88 -13.43
CA TYR A 73 8.56 21.01 -14.40
C TYR A 73 9.69 21.73 -15.14
N LYS A 74 9.51 22.99 -15.55
CA LYS A 74 10.55 23.79 -16.25
C LYS A 74 11.75 24.10 -15.34
N GLN A 75 11.51 24.26 -14.04
CA GLN A 75 12.56 24.55 -13.05
C GLN A 75 13.31 23.31 -12.57
N CYS A 76 12.77 22.13 -12.79
CA CYS A 76 13.38 20.87 -12.37
C CYS A 76 14.65 20.56 -13.19
N ASP A 77 15.64 19.98 -12.52
CA ASP A 77 16.84 19.47 -13.21
C ASP A 77 16.46 18.40 -14.24
N LYS A 78 16.98 18.55 -15.46
CA LYS A 78 16.72 17.63 -16.57
C LYS A 78 17.18 16.20 -16.28
N THR A 79 18.21 16.03 -15.44
CA THR A 79 18.68 14.71 -15.03
C THR A 79 17.64 14.03 -14.15
N MET A 80 17.04 14.78 -13.19
CA MET A 80 15.98 14.26 -12.34
C MET A 80 14.72 13.89 -13.15
N ILE A 81 14.34 14.69 -14.13
CA ILE A 81 13.21 14.35 -15.02
C ILE A 81 13.47 13.02 -15.74
N ARG A 82 14.67 12.82 -16.30
CA ARG A 82 15.04 11.55 -16.95
C ARG A 82 14.97 10.37 -15.98
N ILE A 83 15.48 10.54 -14.76
CA ILE A 83 15.40 9.48 -13.73
C ILE A 83 13.95 9.12 -13.45
N LEU A 84 13.06 10.10 -13.28
CA LEU A 84 11.62 9.85 -13.05
C LEU A 84 10.96 9.14 -14.26
N GLU A 85 11.34 9.48 -15.49
CA GLU A 85 10.86 8.82 -16.71
C GLU A 85 11.35 7.37 -16.80
N GLU A 86 12.61 7.11 -16.44
CA GLU A 86 13.15 5.75 -16.37
C GLU A 86 12.47 4.92 -15.27
N CYS A 87 12.26 5.48 -14.07
CA CYS A 87 11.51 4.85 -12.99
C CYS A 87 10.08 4.51 -13.44
N LYS A 88 9.37 5.48 -14.03
CA LYS A 88 8.04 5.27 -14.62
C LYS A 88 8.04 4.08 -15.58
N ASN A 89 9.02 4.02 -16.49
CA ASN A 89 9.11 2.94 -17.46
C ASN A 89 9.34 1.56 -16.80
N ASN A 90 10.21 1.50 -15.79
CA ASN A 90 10.48 0.27 -15.05
C ASN A 90 9.24 -0.22 -14.29
N ILE A 91 8.55 0.68 -13.58
CA ILE A 91 7.31 0.38 -12.87
C ILE A 91 6.21 -0.06 -13.84
N THR A 92 6.07 0.62 -14.99
CA THR A 92 5.10 0.25 -16.02
C THR A 92 5.35 -1.17 -16.52
N LYS A 93 6.60 -1.49 -16.91
CA LYS A 93 6.95 -2.83 -17.41
C LYS A 93 6.67 -3.94 -16.42
N TYR A 94 6.93 -3.70 -15.13
CA TYR A 94 6.63 -4.65 -14.07
C TYR A 94 5.12 -4.87 -13.93
N HIS A 95 4.36 -3.79 -13.80
CA HIS A 95 2.92 -3.85 -13.59
C HIS A 95 2.15 -4.35 -14.82
N GLU A 96 2.66 -4.15 -16.05
CA GLU A 96 2.06 -4.73 -17.25
C GLU A 96 2.01 -6.27 -17.22
N LYS A 97 2.92 -6.93 -16.48
CA LYS A 97 2.90 -8.39 -16.30
C LYS A 97 1.79 -8.87 -15.35
N GLN A 98 1.18 -7.95 -14.61
CA GLN A 98 0.08 -8.24 -13.67
C GLN A 98 -1.30 -8.13 -14.33
N LYS A 99 -1.38 -7.71 -15.59
CA LYS A 99 -2.67 -7.61 -16.30
C LYS A 99 -3.31 -8.97 -16.44
N GLU A 100 -4.53 -9.08 -15.96
CA GLU A 100 -5.38 -10.24 -16.15
C GLU A 100 -6.39 -9.99 -17.27
N THR A 101 -6.81 -11.04 -17.93
CA THR A 101 -7.88 -11.01 -18.92
C THR A 101 -9.10 -11.74 -18.38
N GLY A 102 -10.30 -11.21 -18.68
CA GLY A 102 -11.53 -11.93 -18.44
C GLY A 102 -11.62 -13.18 -19.33
N TYR A 103 -12.57 -14.04 -19.02
CA TYR A 103 -12.82 -15.26 -19.80
C TYR A 103 -14.31 -15.50 -20.02
N ILE A 104 -14.62 -16.24 -21.07
CA ILE A 104 -15.92 -16.82 -21.34
C ILE A 104 -15.74 -18.29 -21.73
N TYR A 105 -16.58 -19.14 -21.23
CA TYR A 105 -16.63 -20.54 -21.66
C TYR A 105 -18.07 -21.03 -21.76
N GLN A 106 -18.30 -22.00 -22.64
CA GLN A 106 -19.57 -22.70 -22.79
C GLN A 106 -19.57 -23.95 -21.89
N LYS A 107 -20.41 -23.96 -20.84
CA LYS A 107 -20.56 -25.11 -19.95
C LYS A 107 -21.23 -26.26 -20.68
N GLU A 108 -22.36 -25.96 -21.33
CA GLU A 108 -23.19 -26.87 -22.14
C GLU A 108 -23.81 -26.06 -23.26
N LEU A 109 -24.44 -26.73 -24.23
CA LEU A 109 -25.11 -26.06 -25.35
C LEU A 109 -26.20 -25.09 -24.84
N GLY A 110 -25.99 -23.81 -25.09
CA GLY A 110 -26.92 -22.75 -24.66
C GLY A 110 -26.67 -22.22 -23.26
N ILE A 111 -25.54 -22.58 -22.59
CA ILE A 111 -25.12 -22.04 -21.29
C ILE A 111 -23.72 -21.46 -21.44
N TYR A 112 -23.58 -20.16 -21.24
CA TYR A 112 -22.29 -19.45 -21.24
C TYR A 112 -22.04 -18.80 -19.89
N MET A 113 -20.84 -18.93 -19.38
CA MET A 113 -20.38 -18.29 -18.15
C MET A 113 -19.04 -17.60 -18.38
N GLY A 114 -18.80 -16.58 -17.58
CA GLY A 114 -17.50 -15.92 -17.65
C GLY A 114 -17.27 -14.91 -16.55
N GLN A 115 -16.14 -14.29 -16.63
CA GLN A 115 -15.74 -13.21 -15.74
C GLN A 115 -15.26 -12.01 -16.56
N ARG A 116 -15.77 -10.85 -16.24
CA ARG A 116 -15.30 -9.57 -16.76
C ARG A 116 -14.33 -8.94 -15.75
N ILE A 117 -13.26 -8.38 -16.26
CA ILE A 117 -12.30 -7.58 -15.48
C ILE A 117 -12.48 -6.14 -15.90
N ILE A 118 -12.79 -5.28 -14.93
CA ILE A 118 -13.17 -3.88 -15.17
C ILE A 118 -12.44 -3.01 -14.15
N PRO A 119 -11.75 -1.94 -14.57
CA PRO A 119 -11.13 -1.01 -13.62
C PRO A 119 -12.18 -0.31 -12.76
N VAL A 120 -11.76 0.23 -11.62
CA VAL A 120 -12.55 1.21 -10.87
C VAL A 120 -12.64 2.50 -11.70
N ASP A 121 -13.70 3.29 -11.47
CA ASP A 121 -13.96 4.47 -12.30
C ASP A 121 -13.00 5.62 -11.99
N SER A 122 -12.68 5.80 -10.70
CA SER A 122 -11.82 6.90 -10.24
C SER A 122 -10.97 6.51 -9.03
N VAL A 123 -9.80 7.13 -8.91
CA VAL A 123 -8.84 6.89 -7.81
C VAL A 123 -8.32 8.21 -7.26
N GLY A 124 -8.40 8.35 -5.93
CA GLY A 124 -7.73 9.39 -5.17
C GLY A 124 -6.39 8.89 -4.64
N VAL A 125 -5.30 9.47 -5.10
CA VAL A 125 -3.94 9.14 -4.64
C VAL A 125 -3.54 10.12 -3.55
N TYR A 126 -3.41 9.64 -2.33
CA TYR A 126 -2.87 10.43 -1.23
C TYR A 126 -1.34 10.38 -1.25
N VAL A 127 -0.71 11.54 -1.35
CA VAL A 127 0.75 11.68 -1.28
C VAL A 127 1.10 12.47 -0.03
N PRO A 128 1.86 11.91 0.92
CA PRO A 128 2.19 12.63 2.14
C PRO A 128 3.07 13.85 1.83
N GLY A 129 2.80 14.94 2.53
CA GLY A 129 3.67 16.10 2.63
C GLY A 129 4.38 16.13 3.98
N GLY A 130 5.28 17.05 4.19
CA GLY A 130 5.94 17.27 5.48
C GLY A 130 7.46 17.20 5.39
N LYS A 131 8.13 16.44 6.26
CA LYS A 131 9.60 16.42 6.40
C LYS A 131 10.35 15.89 5.17
N ALA A 132 9.71 15.12 4.31
CA ALA A 132 10.23 14.62 3.04
C ALA A 132 9.18 14.71 1.94
N ALA A 133 9.63 14.97 0.71
CA ALA A 133 8.79 14.83 -0.48
C ALA A 133 8.94 13.41 -1.01
N TYR A 134 7.82 12.82 -1.43
CA TYR A 134 7.80 11.45 -1.94
C TYR A 134 7.34 11.40 -3.42
N PRO A 135 8.15 11.89 -4.38
CA PRO A 135 7.83 11.76 -5.80
C PRO A 135 7.70 10.29 -6.23
N SER A 136 8.43 9.37 -5.58
CA SER A 136 8.29 7.92 -5.76
C SER A 136 6.88 7.43 -5.46
N SER A 137 6.26 7.90 -4.38
CA SER A 137 4.87 7.52 -4.04
C SER A 137 3.86 8.00 -5.08
N VAL A 138 4.15 9.09 -5.81
CA VAL A 138 3.33 9.51 -6.95
C VAL A 138 3.37 8.42 -8.04
N LEU A 139 4.57 8.01 -8.48
CA LEU A 139 4.74 6.99 -9.50
C LEU A 139 4.13 5.65 -9.08
N MET A 140 4.45 5.19 -7.86
CA MET A 140 4.07 3.87 -7.34
C MET A 140 2.56 3.69 -7.17
N ASN A 141 1.81 4.77 -6.94
CA ASN A 141 0.35 4.71 -6.84
C ASN A 141 -0.34 4.92 -8.19
N ILE A 142 0.17 5.82 -9.02
CA ILE A 142 -0.49 6.21 -10.28
C ILE A 142 -0.27 5.17 -11.37
N ILE A 143 0.96 4.68 -11.55
CA ILE A 143 1.29 3.82 -12.68
C ILE A 143 0.48 2.52 -12.68
N PRO A 144 0.36 1.76 -11.58
CA PRO A 144 -0.49 0.56 -11.58
C PRO A 144 -1.98 0.87 -11.82
N ALA A 145 -2.48 2.04 -11.37
CA ALA A 145 -3.84 2.48 -11.68
C ALA A 145 -4.01 2.76 -13.20
N GLN A 146 -3.04 3.44 -13.82
CA GLN A 146 -3.02 3.66 -15.27
C GLN A 146 -2.94 2.35 -16.06
N VAL A 147 -2.08 1.42 -15.62
CA VAL A 147 -1.93 0.10 -16.23
C VAL A 147 -3.23 -0.72 -16.11
N ALA A 148 -3.96 -0.58 -15.01
CA ALA A 148 -5.28 -1.17 -14.83
C ALA A 148 -6.35 -0.57 -15.76
N GLY A 149 -6.13 0.65 -16.28
CA GLY A 149 -7.06 1.34 -17.17
C GLY A 149 -7.99 2.34 -16.45
N VAL A 150 -7.66 2.76 -15.22
CA VAL A 150 -8.41 3.82 -14.50
C VAL A 150 -8.30 5.13 -15.27
N GLN A 151 -9.44 5.78 -15.50
CA GLN A 151 -9.53 6.99 -16.33
C GLN A 151 -9.39 8.28 -15.51
N ASP A 152 -10.00 8.35 -14.32
CA ASP A 152 -9.94 9.53 -13.47
C ASP A 152 -9.04 9.26 -12.26
N ILE A 153 -7.85 9.87 -12.28
CA ILE A 153 -6.86 9.77 -11.21
C ILE A 153 -6.58 11.16 -10.70
N ILE A 154 -6.81 11.38 -9.41
CA ILE A 154 -6.56 12.65 -8.75
C ILE A 154 -5.55 12.48 -7.63
N ILE A 155 -4.73 13.51 -7.42
CA ILE A 155 -3.74 13.55 -6.33
C ILE A 155 -4.24 14.48 -5.23
N SER A 156 -4.04 14.07 -3.99
CA SER A 156 -4.20 14.89 -2.81
C SER A 156 -2.91 14.91 -2.02
N THR A 157 -2.38 16.10 -1.73
CA THR A 157 -1.14 16.29 -0.97
C THR A 157 -1.21 17.59 -0.18
N PRO A 158 -0.74 17.65 1.09
CA PRO A 158 -0.83 18.85 1.87
C PRO A 158 0.03 19.98 1.30
N PRO A 159 -0.39 21.23 1.43
CA PRO A 159 0.43 22.39 1.13
C PRO A 159 1.53 22.57 2.20
N ASN A 160 2.61 23.24 1.83
CA ASN A 160 3.57 23.76 2.78
C ASN A 160 3.12 25.17 3.31
N TYR A 161 3.84 25.71 4.28
CA TYR A 161 3.55 27.01 4.91
C TYR A 161 3.49 28.20 3.92
N ASN A 162 4.02 28.06 2.70
CA ASN A 162 3.95 29.07 1.64
C ASN A 162 2.74 28.85 0.70
N ASN A 163 1.77 28.03 1.07
CA ASN A 163 0.63 27.64 0.25
C ASN A 163 1.01 26.98 -1.08
N LYS A 164 2.19 26.33 -1.14
CA LYS A 164 2.69 25.62 -2.31
C LYS A 164 2.80 24.13 -2.03
N VAL A 165 2.62 23.32 -3.05
CA VAL A 165 2.96 21.90 -3.03
C VAL A 165 4.44 21.75 -3.38
N ASN A 166 5.07 20.68 -2.87
CA ASN A 166 6.45 20.37 -3.19
C ASN A 166 6.62 20.17 -4.71
N SER A 167 7.57 20.88 -5.31
CA SER A 167 7.81 20.87 -6.76
C SER A 167 8.12 19.46 -7.30
N ASN A 168 8.81 18.61 -6.54
CA ASN A 168 9.12 17.25 -6.98
C ASN A 168 7.86 16.37 -7.10
N ILE A 169 6.83 16.61 -6.27
CA ILE A 169 5.51 15.95 -6.41
C ILE A 169 4.84 16.40 -7.69
N LEU A 170 4.85 17.71 -7.99
CA LEU A 170 4.28 18.26 -9.22
C LEU A 170 4.97 17.73 -10.47
N VAL A 171 6.30 17.64 -10.44
CA VAL A 171 7.09 17.08 -11.55
C VAL A 171 6.76 15.60 -11.76
N ALA A 172 6.70 14.80 -10.70
CA ALA A 172 6.33 13.38 -10.79
C ALA A 172 4.91 13.19 -11.32
N ALA A 173 3.95 14.02 -10.87
CA ALA A 173 2.59 14.03 -11.39
C ALA A 173 2.55 14.37 -12.88
N ARG A 174 3.31 15.40 -13.30
CA ARG A 174 3.45 15.80 -14.71
C ARG A 174 4.05 14.68 -15.58
N VAL A 175 5.08 13.99 -15.08
CA VAL A 175 5.68 12.82 -15.75
C VAL A 175 4.65 11.70 -15.91
N CYS A 176 3.77 11.50 -14.94
CA CYS A 176 2.65 10.53 -15.02
C CYS A 176 1.48 11.04 -15.89
N GLY A 177 1.48 12.32 -16.31
CA GLY A 177 0.39 12.89 -17.08
C GLY A 177 -0.84 13.28 -16.24
N ILE A 178 -0.66 13.49 -14.93
CA ILE A 178 -1.72 13.89 -14.01
C ILE A 178 -1.63 15.39 -13.75
N ASN A 179 -2.74 16.08 -13.92
CA ASN A 179 -2.89 17.53 -13.67
C ASN A 179 -3.96 17.88 -12.63
N LYS A 180 -4.78 16.91 -12.20
CA LYS A 180 -5.82 17.12 -11.18
C LYS A 180 -5.21 16.88 -9.80
N ILE A 181 -4.63 17.92 -9.20
CA ILE A 181 -3.90 17.86 -7.93
C ILE A 181 -4.52 18.82 -6.93
N TYR A 182 -4.96 18.29 -5.79
CA TYR A 182 -5.54 19.09 -4.69
C TYR A 182 -4.53 19.28 -3.57
N LYS A 183 -4.32 20.51 -3.15
CA LYS A 183 -3.43 20.88 -2.04
C LYS A 183 -4.14 20.78 -0.69
N ILE A 184 -4.50 19.57 -0.35
CA ILE A 184 -5.13 19.21 0.92
C ILE A 184 -4.46 17.95 1.49
N GLY A 185 -4.32 17.87 2.80
CA GLY A 185 -3.67 16.76 3.50
C GLY A 185 -4.51 16.20 4.63
N GLY A 186 -3.97 15.23 5.36
CA GLY A 186 -4.55 14.68 6.58
C GLY A 186 -5.85 13.90 6.40
N ALA A 187 -6.52 13.62 7.52
CA ALA A 187 -7.79 12.90 7.56
C ALA A 187 -8.91 13.63 6.81
N GLN A 188 -8.88 14.96 6.78
CA GLN A 188 -9.86 15.78 6.05
C GLN A 188 -9.77 15.59 4.54
N ALA A 189 -8.57 15.35 4.00
CA ALA A 189 -8.38 15.03 2.60
C ALA A 189 -9.00 13.67 2.24
N ILE A 190 -8.78 12.66 3.08
CA ILE A 190 -9.38 11.32 2.92
C ILE A 190 -10.90 11.40 2.98
N ALA A 191 -11.46 12.19 3.91
CA ALA A 191 -12.91 12.40 4.00
C ALA A 191 -13.46 13.10 2.75
N ALA A 192 -12.76 14.14 2.24
CA ALA A 192 -13.17 14.85 1.03
C ALA A 192 -13.13 13.93 -0.21
N LEU A 193 -12.10 13.07 -0.33
CA LEU A 193 -12.02 12.09 -1.41
C LEU A 193 -13.12 11.01 -1.32
N ALA A 194 -13.54 10.64 -0.11
CA ALA A 194 -14.56 9.60 0.09
C ALA A 194 -15.99 10.11 -0.11
N TYR A 195 -16.31 11.31 0.39
CA TYR A 195 -17.68 11.83 0.42
C TYR A 195 -17.94 12.95 -0.59
N GLY A 196 -16.88 13.51 -1.15
CA GLY A 196 -16.97 14.69 -1.99
C GLY A 196 -17.13 15.99 -1.18
N THR A 197 -16.95 17.12 -1.87
CA THR A 197 -17.26 18.47 -1.42
C THR A 197 -17.74 19.27 -2.63
N GLU A 198 -18.02 20.55 -2.47
CA GLU A 198 -18.44 21.41 -3.60
C GLU A 198 -17.35 21.57 -4.68
N SER A 199 -16.09 21.26 -4.34
CA SER A 199 -14.92 21.40 -5.25
C SER A 199 -14.24 20.07 -5.58
N ILE A 200 -14.58 18.98 -4.90
CA ILE A 200 -13.91 17.69 -5.03
C ILE A 200 -14.98 16.62 -5.22
N ASP A 201 -14.96 15.97 -6.36
CA ASP A 201 -15.82 14.81 -6.60
C ASP A 201 -15.34 13.61 -5.79
N PRO A 202 -16.26 12.79 -5.23
CA PRO A 202 -15.88 11.58 -4.53
C PRO A 202 -15.27 10.55 -5.51
N VAL A 203 -14.33 9.77 -5.01
CA VAL A 203 -13.65 8.74 -5.79
C VAL A 203 -14.14 7.34 -5.44
N SER A 204 -13.94 6.38 -6.36
CA SER A 204 -14.26 4.98 -6.12
C SER A 204 -13.26 4.29 -5.19
N MET A 205 -12.00 4.77 -5.16
CA MET A 205 -10.94 4.17 -4.37
C MET A 205 -9.91 5.21 -3.93
N ILE A 206 -9.38 5.05 -2.70
CA ILE A 206 -8.30 5.89 -2.15
C ILE A 206 -7.09 5.03 -1.89
N VAL A 207 -5.93 5.43 -2.43
CA VAL A 207 -4.65 4.74 -2.28
C VAL A 207 -3.56 5.70 -1.79
N GLY A 208 -2.48 5.13 -1.32
CA GLY A 208 -1.30 5.87 -0.87
C GLY A 208 -1.09 5.86 0.64
N PRO A 209 0.19 5.92 1.07
CA PRO A 209 0.58 5.92 2.47
C PRO A 209 0.32 7.27 3.13
N GLY A 210 0.18 7.28 4.46
CA GLY A 210 0.05 8.50 5.25
C GLY A 210 0.32 8.25 6.73
N ASN A 211 0.26 9.30 7.53
CA ASN A 211 0.42 9.19 8.98
C ASN A 211 -0.76 8.43 9.63
N SER A 212 -0.68 8.23 10.94
CA SER A 212 -1.71 7.50 11.71
C SER A 212 -3.12 8.07 11.57
N TYR A 213 -3.30 9.39 11.35
CA TYR A 213 -4.59 10.00 11.10
C TYR A 213 -5.14 9.67 9.72
N VAL A 214 -4.28 9.65 8.70
CA VAL A 214 -4.64 9.24 7.34
C VAL A 214 -5.00 7.76 7.29
N ALA A 215 -4.19 6.91 7.92
CA ALA A 215 -4.46 5.47 8.01
C ALA A 215 -5.79 5.18 8.73
N GLU A 216 -6.06 5.87 9.84
CA GLU A 216 -7.32 5.75 10.56
C GLU A 216 -8.51 6.29 9.74
N ALA A 217 -8.33 7.40 9.00
CA ALA A 217 -9.38 7.93 8.13
C ALA A 217 -9.72 6.94 7.02
N LYS A 218 -8.72 6.36 6.35
CA LYS A 218 -8.92 5.29 5.34
C LYS A 218 -9.69 4.11 5.94
N ARG A 219 -9.35 3.69 7.16
CA ARG A 219 -10.05 2.61 7.86
C ARG A 219 -11.53 2.93 8.11
N GLN A 220 -11.84 4.19 8.47
CA GLN A 220 -13.22 4.61 8.78
C GLN A 220 -14.08 4.82 7.53
N VAL A 221 -13.50 5.22 6.40
CA VAL A 221 -14.24 5.41 5.15
C VAL A 221 -14.35 4.12 4.32
N TYR A 222 -13.64 3.06 4.70
CA TYR A 222 -13.73 1.77 4.03
C TYR A 222 -15.15 1.21 4.08
N GLY A 223 -15.67 0.84 2.91
CA GLY A 223 -17.07 0.43 2.72
C GLY A 223 -17.94 1.51 2.07
N VAL A 224 -17.55 2.79 2.20
CA VAL A 224 -18.09 3.89 1.37
C VAL A 224 -17.24 4.03 0.12
N VAL A 225 -15.94 3.95 0.28
CA VAL A 225 -14.93 3.98 -0.78
C VAL A 225 -13.98 2.79 -0.61
N GLY A 226 -13.42 2.25 -1.70
CA GLY A 226 -12.35 1.27 -1.62
C GLY A 226 -11.06 1.88 -1.10
N ILE A 227 -10.21 1.08 -0.47
CA ILE A 227 -8.85 1.48 -0.07
C ILE A 227 -7.85 0.39 -0.48
N ASP A 228 -6.58 0.77 -0.65
CA ASP A 228 -5.48 -0.17 -0.84
C ASP A 228 -5.22 -1.01 0.42
N MET A 229 -4.85 -0.32 1.51
CA MET A 229 -4.55 -0.92 2.80
C MET A 229 -4.61 0.12 3.93
N VAL A 230 -4.55 -0.37 5.17
CA VAL A 230 -4.30 0.46 6.35
C VAL A 230 -2.83 0.30 6.71
N ALA A 231 -2.00 1.26 6.30
CA ALA A 231 -0.57 1.23 6.55
C ALA A 231 -0.23 1.61 8.00
N GLY A 232 0.65 0.84 8.60
CA GLY A 232 1.35 1.18 9.84
C GLY A 232 2.73 1.81 9.57
N PRO A 233 3.57 1.98 10.60
CA PRO A 233 4.96 2.38 10.43
C PRO A 233 5.74 1.35 9.59
N SER A 234 6.71 1.83 8.82
CA SER A 234 7.52 1.02 7.92
C SER A 234 8.41 0.01 8.65
N GLU A 235 8.69 -1.11 8.00
CA GLU A 235 9.40 -2.26 8.59
C GLU A 235 10.38 -2.88 7.61
N ILE A 236 11.58 -3.20 8.09
CA ILE A 236 12.51 -4.08 7.39
C ILE A 236 12.92 -5.25 8.28
N LEU A 237 12.99 -6.43 7.70
CA LEU A 237 13.59 -7.60 8.30
C LEU A 237 14.65 -8.16 7.36
N ILE A 238 15.85 -8.33 7.86
CA ILE A 238 16.99 -8.87 7.12
C ILE A 238 17.31 -10.25 7.67
N ILE A 239 17.46 -11.24 6.80
CA ILE A 239 18.01 -12.55 7.14
C ILE A 239 19.43 -12.62 6.57
N ALA A 240 20.44 -12.79 7.45
CA ALA A 240 21.83 -12.85 7.03
C ALA A 240 22.59 -13.95 7.76
N LYS A 241 23.51 -14.61 7.04
CA LYS A 241 24.42 -15.64 7.57
C LYS A 241 25.81 -15.06 7.79
N GLU A 242 26.66 -15.85 8.47
CA GLU A 242 28.07 -15.57 8.57
C GLU A 242 28.70 -15.41 7.18
N GLY A 243 29.52 -14.37 7.00
CA GLY A 243 30.10 -13.99 5.70
C GLY A 243 29.36 -12.85 4.99
N ALA A 244 28.12 -12.53 5.36
CA ALA A 244 27.44 -11.33 4.87
C ALA A 244 28.17 -10.06 5.34
N ASN A 245 28.11 -9.01 4.54
CA ASN A 245 28.81 -7.75 4.84
C ASN A 245 28.08 -6.94 5.94
N PRO A 246 28.65 -6.77 7.14
CA PRO A 246 27.99 -6.05 8.23
C PRO A 246 27.73 -4.57 7.92
N ARG A 247 28.53 -3.96 7.03
CA ARG A 247 28.34 -2.57 6.61
C ARG A 247 27.08 -2.38 5.77
N TYR A 248 26.75 -3.35 4.90
CA TYR A 248 25.56 -3.33 4.08
C TYR A 248 24.33 -3.50 4.98
N ILE A 249 24.32 -4.52 5.83
CA ILE A 249 23.22 -4.77 6.76
C ILE A 249 22.94 -3.56 7.65
N ALA A 250 23.98 -2.94 8.21
CA ALA A 250 23.83 -1.74 9.02
C ALA A 250 23.23 -0.57 8.23
N ALA A 251 23.64 -0.38 6.97
CA ALA A 251 23.10 0.65 6.10
C ALA A 251 21.60 0.40 5.79
N ASP A 252 21.23 -0.84 5.47
CA ASP A 252 19.86 -1.22 5.12
C ASP A 252 18.94 -1.13 6.34
N MET A 253 19.39 -1.50 7.54
CA MET A 253 18.65 -1.27 8.79
C MET A 253 18.40 0.21 9.07
N MET A 254 19.37 1.08 8.76
CA MET A 254 19.26 2.51 8.99
C MET A 254 18.46 3.22 7.90
N SER A 255 18.45 2.75 6.65
CA SER A 255 17.59 3.29 5.59
C SER A 255 16.12 3.20 5.98
N GLN A 256 15.71 2.08 6.58
CA GLN A 256 14.36 1.93 7.08
C GLN A 256 14.11 2.75 8.35
N ALA A 257 15.07 2.79 9.28
CA ALA A 257 14.93 3.50 10.54
C ALA A 257 14.80 5.03 10.36
N GLU A 258 15.31 5.60 9.26
CA GLU A 258 15.19 7.03 8.99
C GLU A 258 13.79 7.49 8.55
N HIS A 259 12.89 6.58 8.17
CA HIS A 259 11.55 6.94 7.71
C HIS A 259 10.72 7.58 8.82
N ASP A 260 10.70 6.98 10.02
CA ASP A 260 9.91 7.45 11.16
C ASP A 260 10.48 6.92 12.48
N GLU A 261 10.23 7.64 13.58
CA GLU A 261 10.62 7.19 14.93
C GLU A 261 9.99 5.85 15.33
N ALA A 262 8.85 5.50 14.75
CA ALA A 262 8.15 4.24 14.97
C ALA A 262 8.49 3.15 13.92
N ALA A 263 9.39 3.43 12.98
CA ALA A 263 9.87 2.42 12.03
C ALA A 263 10.59 1.27 12.77
N SER A 264 10.59 0.08 12.17
CA SER A 264 11.19 -1.11 12.76
C SER A 264 12.22 -1.74 11.84
N SER A 265 13.43 -1.93 12.35
CA SER A 265 14.52 -2.57 11.61
C SER A 265 15.02 -3.80 12.37
N MET A 266 14.94 -4.96 11.74
CA MET A 266 15.28 -6.23 12.38
C MET A 266 16.32 -7.02 11.57
N LEU A 267 17.27 -7.64 12.26
CA LEU A 267 18.19 -8.61 11.70
C LEU A 267 17.95 -9.98 12.36
N LEU A 268 17.73 -11.00 11.56
CA LEU A 268 17.79 -12.41 11.97
C LEU A 268 19.10 -13.02 11.45
N THR A 269 19.89 -13.58 12.33
CA THR A 269 21.17 -14.18 11.93
C THR A 269 21.49 -15.43 12.75
N THR A 270 22.26 -16.33 12.19
CA THR A 270 22.81 -17.50 12.92
C THR A 270 24.19 -17.22 13.50
N SER A 271 24.76 -16.03 13.26
CA SER A 271 26.14 -15.68 13.67
C SER A 271 26.14 -14.57 14.74
N LYS A 272 26.56 -14.93 15.95
CA LYS A 272 26.77 -13.94 17.03
C LYS A 272 27.85 -12.93 16.64
N ARG A 273 28.87 -13.35 15.89
CA ARG A 273 29.94 -12.47 15.41
C ARG A 273 29.37 -11.38 14.50
N LEU A 274 28.58 -11.79 13.49
CA LEU A 274 27.92 -10.85 12.58
C LEU A 274 27.02 -9.87 13.33
N ALA A 275 26.25 -10.34 14.31
CA ALA A 275 25.39 -9.50 15.14
C ALA A 275 26.14 -8.36 15.80
N LEU A 276 27.31 -8.64 16.40
CA LEU A 276 28.17 -7.64 17.04
C LEU A 276 28.86 -6.70 16.04
N GLU A 277 29.26 -7.22 14.88
CA GLU A 277 29.86 -6.44 13.80
C GLU A 277 28.83 -5.45 13.22
N VAL A 278 27.57 -5.86 13.03
CA VAL A 278 26.48 -4.98 12.58
C VAL A 278 26.16 -3.91 13.60
N GLU A 279 26.06 -4.24 14.90
CA GLU A 279 25.89 -3.22 15.96
C GLU A 279 27.01 -2.17 15.95
N LYS A 280 28.25 -2.62 15.78
CA LYS A 280 29.42 -1.71 15.66
C LYS A 280 29.30 -0.80 14.43
N GLU A 281 28.94 -1.36 13.26
CA GLU A 281 28.80 -0.58 12.02
C GLU A 281 27.65 0.42 12.10
N ILE A 282 26.51 0.10 12.71
CA ILE A 282 25.44 1.06 12.99
C ILE A 282 25.99 2.28 13.74
N ASN A 283 26.75 2.06 14.83
CA ASN A 283 27.32 3.14 15.63
C ASN A 283 28.37 3.98 14.87
N ILE A 284 29.05 3.39 13.88
CA ILE A 284 30.01 4.12 13.03
C ILE A 284 29.27 4.98 12.01
N GLN A 285 28.38 4.39 11.23
CA GLN A 285 27.72 5.04 10.09
C GLN A 285 26.71 6.11 10.52
N LEU A 286 26.01 5.90 11.64
CA LEU A 286 25.03 6.82 12.20
C LEU A 286 25.59 8.25 12.42
N LYS A 287 26.88 8.38 12.67
CA LYS A 287 27.53 9.68 12.93
C LYS A 287 27.48 10.64 11.74
N SER A 288 27.38 10.10 10.52
CA SER A 288 27.38 10.87 9.26
C SER A 288 25.98 11.10 8.67
N LEU A 289 24.93 10.49 9.25
CA LEU A 289 23.58 10.58 8.71
C LEU A 289 22.82 11.82 9.20
N SER A 290 22.11 12.48 8.30
CA SER A 290 21.40 13.73 8.58
C SER A 290 20.18 13.57 9.51
N ARG A 291 19.51 12.40 9.47
CA ARG A 291 18.32 12.09 10.30
C ARG A 291 18.65 11.24 11.53
N LYS A 292 19.84 11.44 12.08
CA LYS A 292 20.42 10.66 13.18
C LYS A 292 19.47 10.46 14.36
N GLU A 293 18.80 11.52 14.82
CA GLU A 293 17.91 11.46 15.99
C GLU A 293 16.71 10.53 15.76
N ILE A 294 16.14 10.55 14.56
CA ILE A 294 15.03 9.68 14.17
C ILE A 294 15.51 8.24 14.13
N ILE A 295 16.66 7.99 13.49
CA ILE A 295 17.27 6.66 13.37
C ILE A 295 17.58 6.09 14.76
N GLU A 296 18.23 6.87 15.63
CA GLU A 296 18.55 6.45 17.00
C GLU A 296 17.31 6.05 17.78
N LYS A 297 16.24 6.84 17.69
CA LYS A 297 14.97 6.56 18.38
C LYS A 297 14.32 5.30 17.84
N SER A 298 14.20 5.16 16.53
CA SER A 298 13.65 3.98 15.86
C SER A 298 14.42 2.71 16.27
N LEU A 299 15.75 2.71 16.15
CA LEU A 299 16.58 1.56 16.49
C LEU A 299 16.55 1.21 17.99
N ASN A 300 16.48 2.21 18.88
CA ASN A 300 16.39 1.96 20.33
C ASN A 300 15.06 1.33 20.73
N ASP A 301 13.95 1.84 20.17
CA ASP A 301 12.61 1.44 20.56
C ASP A 301 12.17 0.15 19.83
N TYR A 302 12.46 0.06 18.53
CA TYR A 302 11.92 -0.98 17.64
C TYR A 302 12.99 -1.81 16.90
N GLY A 303 14.26 -1.41 16.92
CA GLY A 303 15.36 -2.17 16.33
C GLY A 303 15.68 -3.42 17.13
N LYS A 304 15.93 -4.56 16.44
CA LYS A 304 16.29 -5.84 17.07
C LYS A 304 17.29 -6.60 16.21
N ILE A 305 18.30 -7.19 16.87
CA ILE A 305 19.15 -8.23 16.27
C ILE A 305 18.82 -9.52 16.99
N ILE A 306 18.36 -10.53 16.26
CA ILE A 306 17.88 -11.78 16.82
C ILE A 306 18.78 -12.91 16.32
N ILE A 307 19.42 -13.62 17.23
CA ILE A 307 20.31 -14.74 16.93
C ILE A 307 19.49 -16.03 17.00
N CYS A 308 19.35 -16.69 15.86
CA CYS A 308 18.65 -17.97 15.66
C CYS A 308 19.64 -19.14 15.65
N ASN A 309 19.13 -20.36 15.89
CA ASN A 309 19.96 -21.57 15.91
C ASN A 309 20.36 -22.01 14.49
N ASN A 310 19.50 -21.81 13.49
CA ASN A 310 19.71 -22.18 12.10
C ASN A 310 18.88 -21.29 11.16
N LEU A 311 19.07 -21.43 9.86
CA LEU A 311 18.38 -20.65 8.83
C LEU A 311 16.87 -20.92 8.78
N ASP A 312 16.46 -22.18 8.97
CA ASP A 312 15.04 -22.56 8.97
C ASP A 312 14.28 -21.86 10.09
N GLU A 313 14.93 -21.63 11.25
CA GLU A 313 14.36 -20.86 12.34
C GLU A 313 14.23 -19.37 11.97
N CYS A 314 15.23 -18.80 11.28
CA CYS A 314 15.14 -17.44 10.74
C CYS A 314 13.94 -17.30 9.79
N ILE A 315 13.78 -18.22 8.84
CA ILE A 315 12.69 -18.22 7.87
C ILE A 315 11.32 -18.40 8.57
N LYS A 316 11.21 -19.33 9.51
CA LYS A 316 9.99 -19.52 10.31
C LYS A 316 9.62 -18.25 11.09
N LEU A 317 10.59 -17.62 11.73
CA LEU A 317 10.37 -16.39 12.49
C LEU A 317 9.97 -15.23 11.57
N SER A 318 10.62 -15.10 10.42
CA SER A 318 10.24 -14.11 9.38
C SER A 318 8.79 -14.32 8.92
N ASN A 319 8.37 -15.54 8.61
CA ASN A 319 6.99 -15.85 8.23
C ASN A 319 5.97 -15.56 9.34
N LEU A 320 6.36 -15.68 10.62
CA LEU A 320 5.51 -15.33 11.76
C LEU A 320 5.42 -13.81 11.98
N ILE A 321 6.50 -13.08 11.75
CA ILE A 321 6.56 -11.61 11.79
C ILE A 321 5.78 -11.04 10.62
N SER A 322 5.98 -11.59 9.42
CA SER A 322 5.38 -11.13 8.16
C SER A 322 5.73 -9.67 7.85
N PRO A 323 7.01 -9.36 7.65
CA PRO A 323 7.50 -8.00 7.49
C PRO A 323 7.01 -7.35 6.20
N GLU A 324 7.05 -6.04 6.17
CA GLU A 324 6.84 -5.22 4.97
C GLU A 324 7.93 -5.52 3.94
N HIS A 325 9.20 -5.29 4.31
CA HIS A 325 10.38 -5.58 3.49
C HIS A 325 11.13 -6.75 4.10
N LEU A 326 11.50 -7.72 3.27
CA LEU A 326 12.35 -8.85 3.65
C LEU A 326 13.58 -8.91 2.76
N GLU A 327 14.77 -8.78 3.34
CA GLU A 327 16.03 -8.99 2.63
C GLU A 327 16.65 -10.35 2.98
N LEU A 328 17.12 -11.08 1.98
CA LEU A 328 17.83 -12.34 2.13
C LEU A 328 19.30 -12.18 1.72
N LEU A 329 20.17 -11.84 2.68
CA LEU A 329 21.61 -11.69 2.48
C LEU A 329 22.31 -13.03 2.81
N ILE A 330 21.96 -14.05 2.03
CA ILE A 330 22.41 -15.42 2.15
C ILE A 330 22.92 -15.93 0.80
N GLU A 331 23.70 -17.01 0.83
CA GLU A 331 24.11 -17.69 -0.40
C GLU A 331 22.90 -18.33 -1.10
N ASN A 332 22.81 -18.20 -2.44
CA ASN A 332 21.73 -18.73 -3.27
C ASN A 332 20.31 -18.35 -2.79
N PRO A 333 19.98 -17.06 -2.57
CA PRO A 333 18.73 -16.66 -1.95
C PRO A 333 17.48 -17.08 -2.75
N MET A 334 17.61 -17.31 -4.06
CA MET A 334 16.52 -17.80 -4.92
C MET A 334 16.01 -19.20 -4.51
N GLU A 335 16.86 -20.04 -3.93
CA GLU A 335 16.47 -21.37 -3.48
C GLU A 335 15.47 -21.33 -2.30
N TYR A 336 15.52 -20.27 -1.50
CA TYR A 336 14.67 -20.08 -0.33
C TYR A 336 13.38 -19.32 -0.61
N LEU A 337 13.20 -18.76 -1.82
CA LEU A 337 12.03 -17.96 -2.16
C LEU A 337 10.72 -18.72 -1.95
N GLY A 338 10.69 -20.03 -2.23
CA GLY A 338 9.54 -20.90 -2.01
C GLY A 338 9.16 -21.13 -0.54
N GLU A 339 10.08 -20.88 0.39
CA GLU A 339 9.86 -21.03 1.83
C GLU A 339 9.35 -19.73 2.49
N ILE A 340 9.52 -18.60 1.80
CA ILE A 340 8.99 -17.30 2.24
C ILE A 340 7.52 -17.23 1.88
N LYS A 341 6.66 -17.22 2.88
CA LYS A 341 5.20 -17.22 2.71
C LYS A 341 4.58 -15.85 2.95
N ASN A 342 5.17 -15.07 3.83
CA ASN A 342 4.58 -13.86 4.35
C ASN A 342 5.63 -12.73 4.39
N ALA A 343 5.71 -11.96 3.31
CA ALA A 343 6.47 -10.71 3.23
C ALA A 343 5.77 -9.79 2.23
N GLY A 344 5.83 -8.49 2.44
CA GLY A 344 5.30 -7.52 1.48
C GLY A 344 6.14 -7.51 0.21
N SER A 345 7.46 -7.39 0.33
CA SER A 345 8.42 -7.54 -0.76
C SER A 345 9.63 -8.34 -0.31
N VAL A 346 10.27 -9.07 -1.23
CA VAL A 346 11.46 -9.90 -0.95
C VAL A 346 12.61 -9.45 -1.83
N PHE A 347 13.73 -9.09 -1.21
CA PHE A 347 14.96 -8.61 -1.83
C PHE A 347 16.04 -9.69 -1.72
N LEU A 348 16.64 -10.06 -2.83
CA LEU A 348 17.46 -11.27 -2.93
C LEU A 348 18.93 -10.92 -3.19
N GLY A 349 19.79 -11.21 -2.19
CA GLY A 349 21.24 -11.04 -2.27
C GLY A 349 21.72 -9.63 -1.89
N GLU A 350 23.01 -9.51 -1.69
CA GLU A 350 23.68 -8.33 -1.12
C GLU A 350 23.67 -7.08 -1.99
N TYR A 351 23.32 -7.20 -3.29
CA TYR A 351 23.24 -6.11 -4.25
C TYR A 351 21.80 -5.69 -4.55
N THR A 352 20.85 -6.16 -3.76
CA THR A 352 19.44 -5.80 -3.91
C THR A 352 18.89 -5.25 -2.59
N PRO A 353 19.43 -4.10 -2.12
CA PRO A 353 18.90 -3.44 -0.93
C PRO A 353 17.51 -2.86 -1.21
N GLU A 354 16.70 -2.68 -0.16
CA GLU A 354 15.33 -2.16 -0.20
C GLU A 354 15.19 -0.89 -1.06
N PRO A 355 16.11 0.13 -1.00
CA PRO A 355 15.97 1.33 -1.82
C PRO A 355 15.96 1.09 -3.33
N ILE A 356 16.52 -0.01 -3.83
CA ILE A 356 16.38 -0.37 -5.25
C ILE A 356 14.91 -0.62 -5.60
N GLY A 357 14.17 -1.32 -4.76
CA GLY A 357 12.73 -1.54 -4.94
C GLY A 357 11.92 -0.26 -4.78
N ASP A 358 12.29 0.56 -3.81
CA ASP A 358 11.57 1.80 -3.49
C ASP A 358 11.64 2.86 -4.58
N TYR A 359 12.74 2.91 -5.32
CA TYR A 359 12.97 4.00 -6.25
C TYR A 359 13.05 3.56 -7.72
N PHE A 360 13.73 2.46 -8.04
CA PHE A 360 14.16 2.23 -9.43
C PHE A 360 13.87 0.84 -9.99
N GLY A 361 13.79 -0.20 -9.16
CA GLY A 361 13.67 -1.60 -9.59
C GLY A 361 12.39 -1.92 -10.35
N GLY A 362 11.33 -1.16 -10.13
CA GLY A 362 10.04 -1.32 -10.80
C GLY A 362 8.98 -2.05 -9.99
N THR A 363 9.36 -2.75 -8.92
CA THR A 363 8.40 -3.30 -7.94
C THR A 363 7.72 -2.18 -7.16
N ASN A 364 6.57 -2.47 -6.56
CA ASN A 364 5.82 -1.45 -5.83
C ASN A 364 6.26 -1.37 -4.36
N HIS A 365 6.42 -0.15 -3.84
CA HIS A 365 6.79 0.10 -2.46
C HIS A 365 5.59 0.38 -1.52
N VAL A 366 4.37 0.38 -2.03
CA VAL A 366 3.17 0.47 -1.18
C VAL A 366 2.85 -0.95 -0.73
N LEU A 367 3.33 -1.29 0.45
CA LEU A 367 3.41 -2.65 0.96
C LEU A 367 2.56 -2.84 2.22
N PRO A 368 2.09 -4.06 2.48
CA PRO A 368 1.39 -4.38 3.73
C PRO A 368 2.33 -4.35 4.93
N THR A 369 1.98 -3.59 5.95
CA THR A 369 2.75 -3.39 7.18
C THR A 369 2.10 -4.08 8.39
N GLY A 370 2.77 -4.11 9.54
CA GLY A 370 2.18 -4.58 10.80
C GLY A 370 1.81 -6.06 10.79
N GLY A 371 2.47 -6.87 9.97
CA GLY A 371 2.22 -8.30 9.84
C GLY A 371 1.00 -8.65 8.98
N THR A 372 0.46 -7.69 8.22
CA THR A 372 -0.70 -7.91 7.34
C THR A 372 -0.31 -8.62 6.03
N ALA A 373 0.98 -8.76 5.72
CA ALA A 373 1.47 -9.55 4.58
C ALA A 373 1.02 -11.03 4.61
N LYS A 374 0.40 -11.48 5.71
CA LYS A 374 -0.27 -12.78 5.82
C LYS A 374 -1.51 -12.92 4.95
N PHE A 375 -2.18 -11.81 4.63
CA PHE A 375 -3.46 -11.78 3.92
C PHE A 375 -3.62 -10.58 2.98
N SER A 376 -2.67 -9.66 2.98
CA SER A 376 -2.64 -8.50 2.09
C SER A 376 -1.45 -8.58 1.13
N SER A 377 -1.63 -8.03 -0.05
CA SER A 377 -0.60 -7.93 -1.09
C SER A 377 -0.09 -6.51 -1.22
N PRO A 378 1.09 -6.31 -1.84
CA PRO A 378 1.52 -5.01 -2.34
C PRO A 378 0.47 -4.36 -3.25
N LEU A 379 0.50 -3.04 -3.35
CA LEU A 379 -0.28 -2.33 -4.36
C LEU A 379 0.07 -2.87 -5.75
N SER A 380 -0.94 -3.27 -6.49
CA SER A 380 -0.79 -3.92 -7.79
C SER A 380 -1.89 -3.48 -8.75
N VAL A 381 -1.82 -3.92 -9.99
CA VAL A 381 -2.88 -3.69 -10.98
C VAL A 381 -4.21 -4.26 -10.48
N ASP A 382 -4.19 -5.43 -9.84
CA ASP A 382 -5.39 -6.10 -9.30
C ASP A 382 -6.12 -5.26 -8.25
N THR A 383 -5.40 -4.41 -7.51
CA THR A 383 -5.97 -3.48 -6.53
C THR A 383 -7.03 -2.56 -7.16
N PHE A 384 -6.86 -2.20 -8.42
CA PHE A 384 -7.73 -1.27 -9.16
C PHE A 384 -8.76 -1.97 -10.05
N LEU A 385 -8.87 -3.30 -9.96
CA LEU A 385 -9.73 -4.11 -10.82
C LEU A 385 -10.91 -4.71 -10.05
N LYS A 386 -12.09 -4.66 -10.68
CA LYS A 386 -13.31 -5.37 -10.24
C LYS A 386 -13.51 -6.57 -11.12
N LYS A 387 -13.77 -7.74 -10.53
CA LYS A 387 -14.06 -8.99 -11.22
C LYS A 387 -15.55 -9.30 -11.07
N SER A 388 -16.33 -9.19 -12.14
CA SER A 388 -17.74 -9.50 -12.14
C SER A 388 -18.05 -10.72 -13.01
N SER A 389 -18.83 -11.65 -12.47
CA SER A 389 -19.33 -12.81 -13.23
C SER A 389 -20.49 -12.41 -14.13
N PHE A 390 -20.64 -13.13 -15.24
CA PHE A 390 -21.85 -13.12 -16.04
C PHE A 390 -22.29 -14.54 -16.39
N LEU A 391 -23.58 -14.68 -16.57
CA LEU A 391 -24.21 -15.96 -16.88
C LEU A 391 -25.28 -15.72 -17.96
N PHE A 392 -25.26 -16.55 -18.98
CA PHE A 392 -26.31 -16.62 -19.99
C PHE A 392 -26.88 -18.02 -20.05
N TYR A 393 -28.22 -18.11 -20.02
CA TYR A 393 -28.99 -19.34 -20.26
C TYR A 393 -29.90 -19.15 -21.46
N SER A 394 -29.84 -20.07 -22.41
CA SER A 394 -30.87 -20.15 -23.45
C SER A 394 -32.19 -20.65 -22.85
N LYS A 395 -33.30 -20.41 -23.54
CA LYS A 395 -34.63 -20.92 -23.17
C LYS A 395 -34.59 -22.44 -22.95
N LYS A 396 -34.00 -23.20 -23.89
CA LYS A 396 -33.87 -24.64 -23.81
C LYS A 396 -33.14 -25.11 -22.56
N ALA A 397 -32.00 -24.52 -22.27
CA ALA A 397 -31.20 -24.85 -21.08
C ALA A 397 -31.96 -24.54 -19.78
N LEU A 398 -32.72 -23.43 -19.73
CA LEU A 398 -33.55 -23.11 -18.59
C LEU A 398 -34.67 -24.16 -18.38
N TYR A 399 -35.25 -24.68 -19.45
CA TYR A 399 -36.28 -25.74 -19.37
C TYR A 399 -35.70 -27.05 -18.83
N GLU A 400 -34.46 -27.38 -19.17
CA GLU A 400 -33.77 -28.57 -18.69
C GLU A 400 -33.41 -28.48 -17.19
N ASP A 401 -32.95 -27.33 -16.73
CA ASP A 401 -32.46 -27.13 -15.36
C ASP A 401 -33.47 -26.50 -14.39
N GLY A 402 -34.50 -25.83 -14.91
CA GLY A 402 -35.38 -24.98 -14.11
C GLY A 402 -36.10 -25.71 -12.98
N LYS A 403 -36.54 -26.99 -13.20
CA LYS A 403 -37.15 -27.79 -12.14
C LYS A 403 -36.22 -28.07 -10.97
N LYS A 404 -34.89 -28.22 -11.22
CA LYS A 404 -33.87 -28.41 -10.20
C LYS A 404 -33.75 -27.16 -9.35
N VAL A 405 -33.74 -25.98 -10.00
CA VAL A 405 -33.64 -24.67 -9.32
C VAL A 405 -34.90 -24.43 -8.47
N ILE A 406 -36.11 -24.71 -9.00
CA ILE A 406 -37.36 -24.57 -8.24
C ILE A 406 -37.32 -25.43 -6.98
N ARG A 407 -36.91 -26.70 -7.11
CA ARG A 407 -36.81 -27.59 -5.96
C ARG A 407 -35.83 -27.06 -4.90
N PHE A 408 -34.64 -26.67 -5.33
CA PHE A 408 -33.59 -26.16 -4.40
C PHE A 408 -34.07 -24.92 -3.67
N ALA A 409 -34.63 -23.93 -4.37
CA ALA A 409 -35.16 -22.72 -3.80
C ALA A 409 -36.31 -22.97 -2.79
N ASN A 410 -37.18 -23.99 -3.05
CA ASN A 410 -38.24 -24.37 -2.10
C ASN A 410 -37.67 -25.03 -0.84
N GLU A 411 -36.62 -25.86 -0.94
CA GLU A 411 -35.95 -26.46 0.24
C GLU A 411 -35.33 -25.39 1.14
N GLU A 412 -34.89 -24.24 0.57
CA GLU A 412 -34.43 -23.07 1.33
C GLU A 412 -35.59 -22.19 1.82
N GLY A 413 -36.83 -22.50 1.52
CA GLY A 413 -38.00 -21.68 1.84
C GLY A 413 -38.17 -20.43 0.98
N LEU A 414 -37.37 -20.26 -0.08
CA LEU A 414 -37.33 -19.08 -0.97
C LEU A 414 -38.36 -19.23 -2.12
N THR A 415 -39.63 -19.20 -1.81
CA THR A 415 -40.72 -19.43 -2.77
C THR A 415 -40.79 -18.42 -3.92
N ALA A 416 -40.38 -17.17 -3.69
CA ALA A 416 -40.29 -16.15 -4.74
C ALA A 416 -39.15 -16.46 -5.74
N HIS A 417 -38.02 -17.02 -5.31
CA HIS A 417 -36.96 -17.52 -6.18
C HIS A 417 -37.46 -18.68 -7.05
N ALA A 418 -38.14 -19.67 -6.43
CA ALA A 418 -38.77 -20.76 -7.14
C ALA A 418 -39.80 -20.27 -8.17
N ASN A 419 -40.61 -19.26 -7.80
CA ASN A 419 -41.60 -18.67 -8.68
C ASN A 419 -41.00 -17.94 -9.87
N SER A 420 -39.86 -17.23 -9.66
CA SER A 420 -39.14 -16.57 -10.77
C SER A 420 -38.79 -17.52 -11.92
N ILE A 421 -38.47 -18.77 -11.61
CA ILE A 421 -38.24 -19.80 -12.64
C ILE A 421 -39.56 -20.37 -13.16
N ARG A 422 -40.50 -20.66 -12.26
CA ARG A 422 -41.80 -21.30 -12.62
C ARG A 422 -42.55 -20.52 -13.71
N VAL A 423 -42.70 -19.21 -13.56
CA VAL A 423 -43.41 -18.37 -14.53
C VAL A 423 -42.72 -18.35 -15.90
N ARG A 424 -41.44 -18.60 -16.00
CA ARG A 424 -40.70 -18.69 -17.25
C ARG A 424 -40.92 -20.07 -17.94
N LEU A 425 -41.22 -21.10 -17.16
CA LEU A 425 -41.53 -22.44 -17.68
C LEU A 425 -42.98 -22.57 -18.10
N GLU A 426 -43.89 -21.76 -17.56
CA GLU A 426 -45.34 -21.79 -17.84
C GLU A 426 -45.74 -21.04 -19.12
N ASN A 427 -44.91 -20.07 -19.59
CA ASN A 427 -45.21 -19.21 -20.74
C ASN A 427 -45.26 -19.91 -22.11
N GLU A 428 -45.25 -21.25 -22.20
CA GLU A 428 -45.47 -22.02 -23.44
C GLU A 428 -46.89 -22.61 -23.59
N LYS A 429 -47.80 -22.29 -22.67
CA LYS A 429 -49.20 -22.82 -22.77
C LYS A 429 -50.18 -21.83 -23.39
N ASN A 430 -49.68 -20.68 -23.92
CA ASN A 430 -50.52 -19.72 -24.66
C ASN A 430 -50.03 -19.55 -26.09
#